data_0efdacbad6e059957f6c5b0e1159119e
#
_entry.id   0efdacbad6e059957f6c5b0e1159119e
#
_cell.length_a   1.000
_cell.length_b   1.000
_cell.length_c   1.000
_cell.angle_alpha   90.00
_cell.angle_beta   90.00
_cell.angle_gamma   90.00
#
_symmetry.space_group_name_H-M   'P 1'
#
loop_
_entity.id
_entity.type
_entity.pdbx_description
1 polymer ?
#
loop_
_entity_poly.entity_id
_entity_poly.type
_entity_poly.pdbx_seq_one_letter_code
_entity_poly.pdbx_strand_id
1 'polypeptide(L)'
;MIGAAAGRHLAEAGHRTALIGPGEPPDRRRSQGPFCSHPDEGRITRIAARTQTWSDVAAASIGRYADIASRSGISFHEPCGFIAGYPDAPAWVTRAAKYGSDARLVDAEWVRETTGISITNGLGLVAEGAPAGYINPRRLVAAQTRLAELGGADVIDAAVTGVRRHDGGFALDGSFGSVIADRLLVATGAFGSDLFDWELDVERRARTTVMARLTDDGRIPCLILDQPPDDRVHEIYWVPPVEYPDGSVRIKIGGNRKDTILLEPHELTEWFHGDGDPVEIDSLTENLFALLPDAPLGDIVTAPCVITGTPTGAPYIGWVDDGVAVAIAGNGSAAKSSDELGRLGATLFSDAGWDSAIDPASFAPQLL
;
A
#
# COMPACT_ATOMS: atom_id res chain seq x y z
N MET A 1 1.44 7.17 -1.98
CA MET A 1 0.71 6.50 -3.07
C MET A 1 -0.68 7.11 -3.29
N ILE A 2 -1.60 7.08 -2.31
CA ILE A 2 -2.96 7.66 -2.47
C ILE A 2 -2.88 9.15 -2.83
N GLY A 3 -2.07 9.93 -2.11
CA GLY A 3 -1.93 11.38 -2.39
C GLY A 3 -1.38 11.69 -3.79
N ALA A 4 -0.39 10.93 -4.28
CA ALA A 4 0.13 11.11 -5.64
C ALA A 4 -0.95 10.83 -6.70
N ALA A 5 -1.75 9.77 -6.50
CA ALA A 5 -2.87 9.47 -7.38
C ALA A 5 -3.96 10.56 -7.31
N ALA A 6 -4.31 11.03 -6.10
CA ALA A 6 -5.28 12.11 -5.95
C ALA A 6 -4.81 13.41 -6.64
N GLY A 7 -3.53 13.78 -6.47
CA GLY A 7 -2.94 14.94 -7.15
C GLY A 7 -3.04 14.85 -8.66
N ARG A 8 -2.76 13.65 -9.23
CA ARG A 8 -2.97 13.41 -10.67
C ARG A 8 -4.42 13.58 -11.08
N HIS A 9 -5.36 12.96 -10.39
CA HIS A 9 -6.79 13.03 -10.73
C HIS A 9 -7.35 14.45 -10.62
N LEU A 10 -6.92 15.22 -9.60
CA LEU A 10 -7.29 16.63 -9.46
C LEU A 10 -6.74 17.49 -10.60
N ALA A 11 -5.46 17.32 -10.95
CA ALA A 11 -4.86 18.06 -12.07
C ALA A 11 -5.52 17.72 -13.41
N GLU A 12 -5.78 16.43 -13.68
CA GLU A 12 -6.48 15.98 -14.90
C GLU A 12 -7.93 16.48 -14.97
N ALA A 13 -8.58 16.69 -13.82
CA ALA A 13 -9.90 17.33 -13.73
C ALA A 13 -9.87 18.84 -13.90
N GLY A 14 -8.69 19.45 -14.07
CA GLY A 14 -8.52 20.90 -14.29
C GLY A 14 -8.46 21.73 -13.01
N HIS A 15 -8.32 21.10 -11.84
CA HIS A 15 -8.08 21.84 -10.62
C HIS A 15 -6.65 22.38 -10.57
N ARG A 16 -6.47 23.62 -10.11
CA ARG A 16 -5.16 24.13 -9.75
C ARG A 16 -4.67 23.38 -8.50
N THR A 17 -3.69 22.53 -8.67
CA THR A 17 -3.28 21.55 -7.65
C THR A 17 -1.83 21.74 -7.24
N ALA A 18 -1.54 21.72 -5.93
CA ALA A 18 -0.21 21.54 -5.39
C ALA A 18 -0.14 20.16 -4.70
N LEU A 19 0.81 19.32 -5.10
CA LEU A 19 1.12 18.04 -4.47
C LEU A 19 2.37 18.23 -3.60
N ILE A 20 2.17 18.26 -2.27
CA ILE A 20 3.25 18.54 -1.31
C ILE A 20 3.50 17.29 -0.45
N GLY A 21 4.72 16.85 -0.38
CA GLY A 21 5.13 15.76 0.47
C GLY A 21 6.59 15.39 0.28
N PRO A 22 7.27 14.90 1.34
CA PRO A 22 8.67 14.52 1.23
C PRO A 22 8.81 13.25 0.38
N GLY A 23 9.87 13.21 -0.41
CA GLY A 23 10.34 12.02 -1.10
C GLY A 23 10.96 11.00 -0.15
N GLU A 24 11.55 9.95 -0.73
CA GLU A 24 12.31 8.96 0.03
C GLU A 24 13.59 9.57 0.59
N PRO A 25 13.85 9.47 1.90
CA PRO A 25 15.08 10.01 2.46
C PRO A 25 16.29 9.20 1.97
N PRO A 26 17.44 9.85 1.69
CA PRO A 26 18.68 9.16 1.25
C PRO A 26 19.20 8.13 2.25
N ASP A 27 19.01 8.41 3.52
CA ASP A 27 19.34 7.51 4.64
C ASP A 27 18.18 7.48 5.63
N ARG A 28 17.41 6.42 5.59
CA ARG A 28 16.27 6.18 6.48
C ARG A 28 16.66 6.28 7.95
N ARG A 29 17.83 5.75 8.33
CA ARG A 29 18.28 5.66 9.73
C ARG A 29 18.66 7.01 10.34
N ARG A 30 18.82 8.04 9.52
CA ARG A 30 19.24 9.40 9.94
C ARG A 30 18.18 10.47 9.65
N SER A 31 17.12 10.11 8.95
CA SER A 31 16.06 11.06 8.62
C SER A 31 15.32 11.49 9.88
N GLN A 32 15.04 12.80 10.02
CA GLN A 32 14.27 13.37 11.12
C GLN A 32 12.86 13.77 10.70
N GLY A 33 12.56 13.67 9.42
CA GLY A 33 11.26 14.06 8.87
C GLY A 33 10.29 12.88 8.78
N PRO A 34 9.06 13.14 8.32
CA PRO A 34 8.11 12.09 8.04
C PRO A 34 8.61 11.18 6.93
N PHE A 35 8.27 9.89 7.04
CA PHE A 35 8.62 8.87 6.06
C PHE A 35 7.45 8.63 5.11
N CYS A 36 7.74 8.59 3.82
CA CYS A 36 6.76 8.15 2.83
C CYS A 36 6.56 6.62 2.87
N SER A 37 5.43 6.13 2.38
CA SER A 37 5.05 4.71 2.45
C SER A 37 5.49 3.88 1.24
N HIS A 38 6.15 4.48 0.25
CA HIS A 38 6.49 3.84 -1.02
C HIS A 38 7.95 3.36 -1.19
N PRO A 39 8.90 3.55 -0.24
CA PRO A 39 10.28 3.07 -0.40
C PRO A 39 10.37 1.56 -0.37
N ASP A 40 10.03 0.92 -1.48
CA ASP A 40 10.00 -0.53 -1.64
C ASP A 40 9.96 -0.89 -3.13
N GLU A 41 10.33 -2.13 -3.49
CA GLU A 41 10.34 -2.62 -4.87
C GLU A 41 9.15 -3.52 -5.23
N GLY A 42 8.37 -3.95 -4.24
CA GLY A 42 7.23 -4.80 -4.51
C GLY A 42 6.09 -4.69 -3.50
N ARG A 43 4.86 -4.54 -4.00
CA ARG A 43 3.60 -4.64 -3.24
C ARG A 43 2.62 -5.48 -4.05
N ILE A 44 1.98 -6.44 -3.41
CA ILE A 44 1.07 -7.37 -4.07
C ILE A 44 -0.10 -6.65 -4.74
N THR A 45 -0.43 -7.06 -5.97
CA THR A 45 -1.64 -6.68 -6.68
C THR A 45 -2.50 -7.91 -6.97
N ARG A 46 -3.80 -7.78 -6.79
CA ARG A 46 -4.78 -8.83 -7.02
C ARG A 46 -6.19 -8.27 -6.97
N ILE A 47 -7.14 -8.91 -7.64
CA ILE A 47 -8.58 -8.59 -7.56
C ILE A 47 -9.24 -9.42 -6.47
N ALA A 48 -8.87 -10.70 -6.33
CA ALA A 48 -9.33 -11.56 -5.25
C ALA A 48 -8.97 -10.96 -3.88
N ALA A 49 -9.97 -10.66 -3.05
CA ALA A 49 -9.76 -9.96 -1.78
C ALA A 49 -10.74 -10.41 -0.68
N ARG A 50 -10.44 -10.06 0.58
CA ARG A 50 -11.24 -10.41 1.77
C ARG A 50 -12.65 -9.82 1.75
N THR A 51 -12.82 -8.63 1.20
CA THR A 51 -14.11 -7.94 1.12
C THR A 51 -14.40 -7.51 -0.30
N GLN A 52 -15.68 -7.28 -0.60
CA GLN A 52 -16.10 -6.78 -1.89
C GLN A 52 -15.50 -5.41 -2.19
N THR A 53 -15.52 -4.50 -1.22
CA THR A 53 -14.94 -3.15 -1.34
C THR A 53 -13.47 -3.21 -1.78
N TRP A 54 -12.65 -4.09 -1.17
CA TRP A 54 -11.26 -4.24 -1.57
C TRP A 54 -11.08 -4.86 -2.95
N SER A 55 -11.99 -5.72 -3.41
CA SER A 55 -12.00 -6.22 -4.80
C SER A 55 -12.37 -5.11 -5.77
N ASP A 56 -13.39 -4.30 -5.44
CA ASP A 56 -13.91 -3.22 -6.28
C ASP A 56 -12.82 -2.16 -6.55
N VAL A 57 -12.20 -1.62 -5.49
CA VAL A 57 -11.14 -0.61 -5.63
C VAL A 57 -9.85 -1.17 -6.25
N ALA A 58 -9.55 -2.47 -6.06
CA ALA A 58 -8.41 -3.11 -6.69
C ALA A 58 -8.64 -3.28 -8.19
N ALA A 59 -9.79 -3.80 -8.61
CA ALA A 59 -10.14 -3.98 -10.02
C ALA A 59 -10.12 -2.66 -10.79
N ALA A 60 -10.69 -1.59 -10.19
CA ALA A 60 -10.69 -0.26 -10.79
C ALA A 60 -9.27 0.30 -10.95
N SER A 61 -8.40 0.14 -9.95
CA SER A 61 -7.00 0.60 -10.02
C SER A 61 -6.20 -0.19 -11.06
N ILE A 62 -6.25 -1.52 -10.99
CA ILE A 62 -5.51 -2.43 -11.89
C ILE A 62 -5.93 -2.18 -13.35
N GLY A 63 -7.20 -1.93 -13.60
CA GLY A 63 -7.73 -1.60 -14.94
C GLY A 63 -7.11 -0.36 -15.57
N ARG A 64 -6.54 0.56 -14.75
CA ARG A 64 -5.88 1.78 -15.25
C ARG A 64 -4.34 1.69 -15.30
N TYR A 65 -3.73 0.62 -14.79
CA TYR A 65 -2.26 0.52 -14.72
C TYR A 65 -1.57 0.64 -16.08
N ALA A 66 -2.11 0.00 -17.11
CA ALA A 66 -1.56 0.06 -18.46
C ALA A 66 -1.60 1.49 -19.05
N ASP A 67 -2.69 2.22 -18.83
CA ASP A 67 -2.82 3.62 -19.26
C ASP A 67 -1.83 4.52 -18.51
N ILE A 68 -1.76 4.38 -17.17
CA ILE A 68 -0.82 5.15 -16.34
C ILE A 68 0.62 4.89 -16.78
N ALA A 69 1.01 3.64 -17.00
CA ALA A 69 2.37 3.28 -17.43
C ALA A 69 2.67 3.83 -18.84
N SER A 70 1.74 3.70 -19.78
CA SER A 70 1.89 4.20 -21.15
C SER A 70 2.04 5.71 -21.20
N ARG A 71 1.17 6.46 -20.52
CA ARG A 71 1.17 7.92 -20.53
C ARG A 71 2.35 8.53 -19.76
N SER A 72 2.75 7.92 -18.64
CA SER A 72 3.90 8.35 -17.87
C SER A 72 5.24 7.92 -18.47
N GLY A 73 5.25 6.87 -19.29
CA GLY A 73 6.47 6.20 -19.75
C GLY A 73 7.21 5.42 -18.67
N ILE A 74 6.54 5.11 -17.56
CA ILE A 74 7.13 4.41 -16.39
C ILE A 74 6.37 3.11 -16.15
N SER A 75 7.01 1.96 -16.40
CA SER A 75 6.49 0.64 -16.06
C SER A 75 6.67 0.38 -14.56
N PHE A 76 5.61 -0.05 -13.90
CA PHE A 76 5.60 -0.29 -12.44
C PHE A 76 4.85 -1.56 -12.04
N HIS A 77 4.23 -2.29 -12.96
CA HIS A 77 3.41 -3.47 -12.67
C HIS A 77 3.98 -4.70 -13.35
N GLU A 78 4.08 -5.80 -12.59
CA GLU A 78 4.51 -7.12 -13.06
C GLU A 78 3.42 -8.16 -12.75
N PRO A 79 2.78 -8.73 -13.78
CA PRO A 79 1.69 -9.69 -13.62
C PRO A 79 2.19 -11.15 -13.45
N CYS A 80 2.91 -11.43 -12.36
CA CYS A 80 3.51 -12.74 -12.08
C CYS A 80 2.56 -13.75 -11.42
N GLY A 81 1.29 -13.40 -11.24
CA GLY A 81 0.31 -14.24 -10.55
C GLY A 81 0.32 -14.08 -9.03
N PHE A 82 -0.68 -14.69 -8.41
CA PHE A 82 -0.93 -14.60 -6.97
C PHE A 82 -1.54 -15.89 -6.43
N ILE A 83 -1.12 -16.30 -5.24
CA ILE A 83 -1.72 -17.39 -4.46
C ILE A 83 -2.17 -16.84 -3.11
N ALA A 84 -3.35 -17.26 -2.66
CA ALA A 84 -3.84 -17.00 -1.32
C ALA A 84 -4.28 -18.29 -0.64
N GLY A 85 -3.99 -18.41 0.66
CA GLY A 85 -4.52 -19.47 1.52
C GLY A 85 -5.36 -18.88 2.65
N TYR A 86 -6.68 -19.18 2.61
CA TYR A 86 -7.64 -18.69 3.60
C TYR A 86 -8.79 -19.65 3.84
N PRO A 87 -9.42 -19.64 5.04
CA PRO A 87 -10.60 -20.45 5.31
C PRO A 87 -11.79 -20.14 4.38
N ASP A 88 -11.95 -18.87 3.94
CA ASP A 88 -13.04 -18.40 3.07
C ASP A 88 -12.65 -18.29 1.59
N ALA A 89 -11.65 -19.06 1.14
CA ALA A 89 -11.13 -19.07 -0.23
C ALA A 89 -12.22 -19.04 -1.35
N PRO A 90 -13.34 -19.81 -1.26
CA PRO A 90 -14.40 -19.74 -2.28
C PRO A 90 -15.03 -18.35 -2.43
N ALA A 91 -15.14 -17.59 -1.34
CA ALA A 91 -15.69 -16.25 -1.38
C ALA A 91 -14.77 -15.25 -2.11
N TRP A 92 -13.46 -15.46 -2.05
CA TRP A 92 -12.48 -14.65 -2.79
C TRP A 92 -12.64 -14.84 -4.31
N VAL A 93 -12.77 -16.11 -4.75
CA VAL A 93 -13.04 -16.44 -6.16
C VAL A 93 -14.34 -15.77 -6.65
N THR A 94 -15.41 -15.87 -5.86
CA THR A 94 -16.71 -15.27 -6.21
C THR A 94 -16.62 -13.75 -6.37
N ARG A 95 -15.89 -13.06 -5.48
CA ARG A 95 -15.71 -11.60 -5.58
C ARG A 95 -14.91 -11.20 -6.81
N ALA A 96 -13.82 -11.91 -7.10
CA ALA A 96 -12.95 -11.63 -8.23
C ALA A 96 -13.63 -11.89 -9.58
N ALA A 97 -14.48 -12.92 -9.65
CA ALA A 97 -15.21 -13.27 -10.87
C ALA A 97 -16.08 -12.15 -11.42
N LYS A 98 -16.58 -11.22 -10.57
CA LYS A 98 -17.33 -10.03 -11.01
C LYS A 98 -16.55 -9.13 -11.97
N TYR A 99 -15.23 -9.20 -11.95
CA TYR A 99 -14.32 -8.38 -12.76
C TYR A 99 -13.61 -9.19 -13.86
N GLY A 100 -14.10 -10.42 -14.14
CA GLY A 100 -13.53 -11.28 -15.16
C GLY A 100 -12.16 -11.86 -14.77
N SER A 101 -11.78 -11.83 -13.48
CA SER A 101 -10.57 -12.50 -12.99
C SER A 101 -10.67 -14.02 -13.22
N ASP A 102 -9.54 -14.63 -13.54
CA ASP A 102 -9.39 -16.09 -13.67
C ASP A 102 -9.14 -16.79 -12.31
N ALA A 103 -9.38 -16.09 -11.22
CA ALA A 103 -9.22 -16.61 -9.87
C ALA A 103 -9.99 -17.93 -9.70
N ARG A 104 -9.33 -18.96 -9.21
CA ARG A 104 -9.88 -20.30 -9.05
C ARG A 104 -9.35 -20.98 -7.79
N LEU A 105 -10.09 -21.96 -7.31
CA LEU A 105 -9.60 -22.85 -6.25
C LEU A 105 -8.56 -23.81 -6.82
N VAL A 106 -7.52 -24.06 -6.04
CA VAL A 106 -6.45 -25.01 -6.31
C VAL A 106 -6.15 -25.82 -5.05
N ASP A 107 -5.43 -26.91 -5.17
CA ASP A 107 -4.94 -27.69 -4.03
C ASP A 107 -3.43 -27.46 -3.78
N ALA A 108 -2.95 -27.96 -2.65
CA ALA A 108 -1.57 -27.80 -2.23
C ALA A 108 -0.58 -28.56 -3.15
N GLU A 109 -1.02 -29.66 -3.76
CA GLU A 109 -0.21 -30.42 -4.71
C GLU A 109 0.03 -29.62 -5.99
N TRP A 110 -1.04 -29.04 -6.55
CA TRP A 110 -0.94 -28.14 -7.70
C TRP A 110 0.00 -26.95 -7.41
N VAL A 111 -0.13 -26.31 -6.24
CA VAL A 111 0.75 -25.21 -5.84
C VAL A 111 2.19 -25.65 -5.80
N ARG A 112 2.49 -26.77 -5.13
CA ARG A 112 3.85 -27.30 -5.00
C ARG A 112 4.46 -27.64 -6.37
N GLU A 113 3.71 -28.33 -7.25
CA GLU A 113 4.19 -28.73 -8.58
C GLU A 113 4.44 -27.53 -9.50
N THR A 114 3.55 -26.51 -9.44
CA THR A 114 3.62 -25.35 -10.32
C THR A 114 4.66 -24.33 -9.85
N THR A 115 4.79 -24.13 -8.53
CA THR A 115 5.53 -22.98 -7.96
C THR A 115 6.70 -23.39 -7.06
N GLY A 116 6.78 -24.65 -6.61
CA GLY A 116 7.73 -25.11 -5.61
C GLY A 116 7.37 -24.74 -4.16
N ILE A 117 6.22 -24.07 -3.92
CA ILE A 117 5.79 -23.63 -2.60
C ILE A 117 5.16 -24.81 -1.85
N SER A 118 5.60 -25.04 -0.61
CA SER A 118 5.11 -26.13 0.24
C SER A 118 4.09 -25.59 1.26
N ILE A 119 2.78 -25.77 1.01
CA ILE A 119 1.69 -25.37 1.91
C ILE A 119 1.05 -26.62 2.51
N THR A 120 1.01 -26.73 3.85
CA THR A 120 0.57 -27.95 4.56
C THR A 120 -0.56 -27.72 5.57
N ASN A 121 -1.08 -26.50 5.70
CA ASN A 121 -2.02 -26.14 6.75
C ASN A 121 -3.50 -26.49 6.47
N GLY A 122 -3.82 -27.14 5.33
CA GLY A 122 -5.17 -27.55 4.99
C GLY A 122 -6.16 -26.44 4.65
N LEU A 123 -5.69 -25.20 4.46
CA LEU A 123 -6.53 -24.08 4.03
C LEU A 123 -7.02 -24.24 2.60
N GLY A 124 -8.15 -23.60 2.29
CA GLY A 124 -8.56 -23.39 0.90
C GLY A 124 -7.58 -22.46 0.19
N LEU A 125 -7.13 -22.86 -1.00
CA LEU A 125 -6.18 -22.10 -1.79
C LEU A 125 -6.83 -21.51 -3.03
N VAL A 126 -6.49 -20.24 -3.31
CA VAL A 126 -6.89 -19.49 -4.51
C VAL A 126 -5.65 -19.20 -5.33
N ALA A 127 -5.69 -19.50 -6.63
CA ALA A 127 -4.73 -18.97 -7.60
C ALA A 127 -5.42 -17.94 -8.49
N GLU A 128 -4.77 -16.82 -8.72
CA GLU A 128 -5.19 -15.76 -9.65
C GLU A 128 -4.02 -15.45 -10.60
N GLY A 129 -4.25 -15.60 -11.91
CA GLY A 129 -3.25 -15.28 -12.94
C GLY A 129 -3.18 -13.79 -13.22
N ALA A 130 -2.66 -13.40 -14.38
CA ALA A 130 -2.64 -12.01 -14.81
C ALA A 130 -4.06 -11.40 -14.79
N PRO A 131 -4.24 -10.17 -14.31
CA PRO A 131 -3.24 -9.15 -13.96
C PRO A 131 -2.74 -9.20 -12.51
N ALA A 132 -2.99 -10.26 -11.74
CA ALA A 132 -2.44 -10.36 -10.39
C ALA A 132 -0.91 -10.50 -10.41
N GLY A 133 -0.24 -9.99 -9.38
CA GLY A 133 1.21 -9.95 -9.27
C GLY A 133 1.67 -8.88 -8.29
N TYR A 134 2.57 -7.99 -8.70
CA TYR A 134 3.01 -6.89 -7.85
C TYR A 134 3.17 -5.56 -8.61
N ILE A 135 3.11 -4.47 -7.87
CA ILE A 135 3.57 -3.14 -8.31
C ILE A 135 4.89 -2.81 -7.64
N ASN A 136 5.75 -2.09 -8.36
CA ASN A 136 6.83 -1.32 -7.76
C ASN A 136 6.29 0.02 -7.26
N PRO A 137 6.17 0.24 -5.95
CA PRO A 137 5.52 1.43 -5.42
C PRO A 137 6.31 2.72 -5.65
N ARG A 138 7.66 2.67 -5.72
CA ARG A 138 8.48 3.84 -6.10
C ARG A 138 8.13 4.30 -7.50
N ARG A 139 8.09 3.35 -8.46
CA ARG A 139 7.76 3.64 -9.86
C ARG A 139 6.31 4.08 -10.04
N LEU A 140 5.37 3.48 -9.28
CA LEU A 140 3.96 3.91 -9.31
C LEU A 140 3.81 5.35 -8.83
N VAL A 141 4.47 5.74 -7.72
CA VAL A 141 4.42 7.13 -7.25
C VAL A 141 5.05 8.07 -8.27
N ALA A 142 6.20 7.71 -8.83
CA ALA A 142 6.85 8.50 -9.88
C ALA A 142 5.95 8.66 -11.12
N ALA A 143 5.25 7.60 -11.55
CA ALA A 143 4.31 7.64 -12.66
C ALA A 143 3.12 8.58 -12.39
N GLN A 144 2.51 8.46 -11.19
CA GLN A 144 1.40 9.32 -10.77
C GLN A 144 1.82 10.79 -10.66
N THR A 145 2.97 11.06 -10.04
CA THR A 145 3.52 12.40 -9.87
C THR A 145 3.83 13.04 -11.22
N ARG A 146 4.47 12.30 -12.13
CA ARG A 146 4.74 12.78 -13.49
C ARG A 146 3.46 13.15 -14.24
N LEU A 147 2.42 12.34 -14.14
CA LEU A 147 1.14 12.65 -14.77
C LEU A 147 0.44 13.84 -14.12
N ALA A 148 0.58 14.03 -12.80
CA ALA A 148 0.10 15.22 -12.12
C ALA A 148 0.81 16.48 -12.66
N GLU A 149 2.14 16.47 -12.80
CA GLU A 149 2.92 17.58 -13.39
C GLU A 149 2.52 17.87 -14.83
N LEU A 150 2.35 16.82 -15.66
CA LEU A 150 1.86 16.97 -17.04
C LEU A 150 0.44 17.52 -17.10
N GLY A 151 -0.38 17.28 -16.07
CA GLY A 151 -1.70 17.88 -15.86
C GLY A 151 -1.67 19.31 -15.30
N GLY A 152 -0.47 19.85 -15.03
CA GLY A 152 -0.29 21.22 -14.53
C GLY A 152 -0.25 21.36 -13.00
N ALA A 153 -0.08 20.27 -12.25
CA ALA A 153 0.12 20.35 -10.82
C ALA A 153 1.53 20.84 -10.46
N ASP A 154 1.62 21.68 -9.41
CA ASP A 154 2.89 22.01 -8.75
C ASP A 154 3.29 20.84 -7.83
N VAL A 155 4.47 20.25 -8.01
CA VAL A 155 4.99 19.19 -7.15
C VAL A 155 6.10 19.74 -6.26
N ILE A 156 5.94 19.60 -4.94
CA ILE A 156 6.86 20.15 -3.94
C ILE A 156 7.38 19.01 -3.07
N ASP A 157 8.66 18.66 -3.24
CA ASP A 157 9.36 17.65 -2.42
C ASP A 157 9.82 18.27 -1.09
N ALA A 158 8.91 18.39 -0.16
CA ALA A 158 9.17 18.89 1.18
C ALA A 158 8.05 18.52 2.15
N ALA A 159 8.36 18.47 3.45
CA ALA A 159 7.35 18.30 4.49
C ALA A 159 6.61 19.61 4.77
N VAL A 160 5.30 19.52 4.95
CA VAL A 160 4.49 20.59 5.58
C VAL A 160 4.77 20.55 7.08
N THR A 161 5.15 21.68 7.65
CA THR A 161 5.47 21.83 9.08
C THR A 161 4.44 22.65 9.84
N GLY A 162 3.48 23.26 9.15
CA GLY A 162 2.40 24.02 9.75
C GLY A 162 1.24 24.20 8.78
N VAL A 163 0.02 24.16 9.34
CA VAL A 163 -1.22 24.46 8.63
C VAL A 163 -2.00 25.47 9.46
N ARG A 164 -2.50 26.53 8.83
CA ARG A 164 -3.31 27.57 9.49
C ARG A 164 -4.41 28.07 8.57
N ARG A 165 -5.53 28.47 9.13
CA ARG A 165 -6.61 29.15 8.39
C ARG A 165 -6.11 30.50 7.85
N HIS A 166 -6.48 30.84 6.61
CA HIS A 166 -6.08 32.06 5.94
C HIS A 166 -7.12 32.50 4.90
N ASP A 167 -7.74 33.66 5.09
CA ASP A 167 -8.67 34.31 4.13
C ASP A 167 -9.69 33.37 3.46
N GLY A 168 -10.34 32.52 4.27
CA GLY A 168 -11.34 31.56 3.77
C GLY A 168 -10.77 30.24 3.21
N GLY A 169 -9.45 30.09 3.24
CA GLY A 169 -8.72 28.87 2.88
C GLY A 169 -7.66 28.54 3.91
N PHE A 170 -6.50 28.10 3.44
CA PHE A 170 -5.40 27.60 4.25
C PHE A 170 -4.06 28.14 3.76
N ALA A 171 -3.14 28.40 4.69
CA ALA A 171 -1.73 28.57 4.42
C ALA A 171 -0.97 27.35 4.97
N LEU A 172 -0.18 26.71 4.10
CA LEU A 172 0.68 25.58 4.41
C LEU A 172 2.13 26.06 4.41
N ASP A 173 2.81 25.89 5.51
CA ASP A 173 4.19 26.35 5.71
C ASP A 173 5.17 25.15 5.71
N GLY A 174 6.37 25.36 5.20
CA GLY A 174 7.45 24.39 5.14
C GLY A 174 8.76 25.01 4.66
N SER A 175 9.77 24.20 4.37
CA SER A 175 11.04 24.69 3.81
C SER A 175 10.88 25.37 2.45
N PHE A 176 9.76 25.16 1.77
CA PHE A 176 9.38 25.80 0.51
C PHE A 176 8.80 27.21 0.68
N GLY A 177 8.68 27.71 1.90
CA GLY A 177 7.97 28.94 2.23
C GLY A 177 6.51 28.66 2.59
N SER A 178 5.56 29.37 1.98
CA SER A 178 4.12 29.23 2.24
C SER A 178 3.35 29.03 0.93
N VAL A 179 2.43 28.07 0.92
CA VAL A 179 1.48 27.82 -0.17
C VAL A 179 0.07 28.10 0.34
N ILE A 180 -0.71 28.86 -0.45
CA ILE A 180 -2.11 29.15 -0.14
C ILE A 180 -3.01 28.23 -0.97
N ALA A 181 -3.98 27.60 -0.31
CA ALA A 181 -4.96 26.71 -0.92
C ALA A 181 -6.37 26.97 -0.37
N ASP A 182 -7.39 26.86 -1.23
CA ASP A 182 -8.79 27.01 -0.81
C ASP A 182 -9.25 25.79 0.00
N ARG A 183 -8.75 24.60 -0.34
CA ARG A 183 -9.12 23.31 0.26
C ARG A 183 -7.93 22.38 0.35
N LEU A 184 -7.98 21.44 1.27
CA LEU A 184 -6.93 20.44 1.53
C LEU A 184 -7.44 19.02 1.38
N LEU A 185 -6.63 18.17 0.76
CA LEU A 185 -6.73 16.70 0.86
C LEU A 185 -5.51 16.17 1.62
N VAL A 186 -5.73 15.68 2.82
CA VAL A 186 -4.67 15.12 3.68
C VAL A 186 -4.50 13.63 3.38
N ALA A 187 -3.33 13.24 2.85
CA ALA A 187 -3.01 11.87 2.46
C ALA A 187 -1.64 11.43 3.03
N THR A 188 -1.38 11.82 4.28
CA THR A 188 -0.07 11.72 4.95
C THR A 188 0.28 10.33 5.50
N GLY A 189 -0.62 9.34 5.34
CA GLY A 189 -0.37 7.98 5.82
C GLY A 189 -0.36 7.89 7.35
N ALA A 190 0.75 7.47 7.94
CA ALA A 190 0.91 7.36 9.39
C ALA A 190 1.28 8.68 10.08
N PHE A 191 1.67 9.71 9.32
CA PHE A 191 2.20 10.99 9.81
C PHE A 191 1.20 12.12 9.68
N GLY A 192 1.48 13.26 10.33
CA GLY A 192 0.76 14.53 10.14
C GLY A 192 -0.52 14.69 10.97
N SER A 193 -0.73 13.83 11.98
CA SER A 193 -1.84 14.00 12.94
C SER A 193 -1.67 15.24 13.82
N ASP A 194 -0.47 15.74 13.97
CA ASP A 194 -0.07 16.90 14.78
C ASP A 194 -0.21 18.24 14.06
N LEU A 195 -0.58 18.22 12.78
CA LEU A 195 -0.80 19.43 11.99
C LEU A 195 -2.22 20.02 12.13
N PHE A 196 -3.13 19.33 12.81
CA PHE A 196 -4.54 19.67 12.92
C PHE A 196 -5.05 19.48 14.34
N ASP A 197 -6.14 20.20 14.70
CA ASP A 197 -6.79 20.12 16.02
C ASP A 197 -7.77 18.93 16.15
N TRP A 198 -7.93 18.13 15.08
CA TRP A 198 -8.75 16.91 15.09
C TRP A 198 -7.87 15.67 15.01
N GLU A 199 -8.35 14.59 15.58
CA GLU A 199 -7.68 13.30 15.54
C GLU A 199 -8.61 12.23 14.93
N LEU A 200 -8.02 11.40 14.05
CA LEU A 200 -8.72 10.26 13.43
C LEU A 200 -8.52 9.01 14.27
N ASP A 201 -9.57 8.19 14.35
CA ASP A 201 -9.48 6.84 14.94
C ASP A 201 -8.67 5.91 14.00
N VAL A 202 -7.35 6.01 14.10
CA VAL A 202 -6.38 5.27 13.27
C VAL A 202 -5.30 4.66 14.13
N GLU A 203 -5.17 3.35 14.07
CA GLU A 203 -4.05 2.63 14.67
C GLU A 203 -2.83 2.66 13.75
N ARG A 204 -1.65 2.82 14.34
CA ARG A 204 -0.35 2.72 13.67
C ARG A 204 0.33 1.43 14.11
N ARG A 205 0.24 0.41 13.26
CA ARG A 205 0.72 -0.95 13.57
C ARG A 205 2.13 -1.11 13.03
N ALA A 206 3.10 -1.33 13.93
CA ALA A 206 4.46 -1.69 13.56
C ALA A 206 4.47 -3.01 12.78
N ARG A 207 5.33 -3.09 11.78
CA ARG A 207 5.54 -4.28 10.94
C ARG A 207 7.00 -4.39 10.55
N THR A 208 7.42 -5.61 10.31
CA THR A 208 8.76 -5.91 9.84
C THR A 208 8.70 -6.62 8.50
N THR A 209 9.67 -6.38 7.66
CA THR A 209 9.88 -7.15 6.43
C THR A 209 11.25 -7.80 6.46
N VAL A 210 11.30 -9.03 6.00
CA VAL A 210 12.53 -9.81 5.79
C VAL A 210 12.74 -9.98 4.28
N MET A 211 13.95 -9.74 3.83
CA MET A 211 14.32 -9.86 2.42
C MET A 211 15.53 -10.79 2.29
N ALA A 212 15.31 -11.98 1.76
CA ALA A 212 16.37 -12.96 1.51
C ALA A 212 16.85 -12.89 0.06
N ARG A 213 18.15 -12.95 -0.17
CA ARG A 213 18.69 -13.05 -1.53
C ARG A 213 18.22 -14.35 -2.15
N LEU A 214 17.62 -14.26 -3.32
CA LEU A 214 17.12 -15.41 -4.09
C LEU A 214 17.03 -15.02 -5.56
N THR A 215 17.63 -15.80 -6.43
CA THR A 215 17.32 -15.78 -7.86
C THR A 215 16.31 -16.87 -8.16
N ASP A 216 15.30 -16.54 -8.95
CA ASP A 216 14.21 -17.43 -9.33
C ASP A 216 14.13 -17.52 -10.86
N ASP A 217 13.56 -18.61 -11.35
CA ASP A 217 13.26 -18.84 -12.77
C ASP A 217 11.90 -18.25 -13.21
N GLY A 218 11.28 -17.43 -12.35
CA GLY A 218 9.99 -16.80 -12.61
C GLY A 218 8.76 -17.64 -12.25
N ARG A 219 8.93 -18.74 -11.50
CA ARG A 219 7.82 -19.60 -11.08
C ARG A 219 7.15 -19.18 -9.77
N ILE A 220 7.84 -18.41 -8.93
CA ILE A 220 7.31 -18.00 -7.63
C ILE A 220 6.34 -16.82 -7.82
N PRO A 221 5.03 -16.98 -7.57
CA PRO A 221 4.06 -15.89 -7.61
C PRO A 221 4.08 -15.09 -6.30
N CYS A 222 3.30 -14.00 -6.26
CA CYS A 222 2.95 -13.38 -4.97
C CYS A 222 2.14 -14.35 -4.10
N LEU A 223 2.30 -14.26 -2.78
CA LEU A 223 1.58 -15.10 -1.81
C LEU A 223 0.98 -14.27 -0.67
N ILE A 224 -0.18 -14.68 -0.20
CA ILE A 224 -0.68 -14.37 1.15
C ILE A 224 -1.19 -15.67 1.76
N LEU A 225 -0.76 -15.95 2.99
CA LEU A 225 -1.13 -17.17 3.68
C LEU A 225 -1.56 -16.86 5.12
N ASP A 226 -2.80 -17.19 5.43
CA ASP A 226 -3.31 -17.26 6.80
C ASP A 226 -2.75 -18.52 7.49
N GLN A 227 -2.54 -18.47 8.81
CA GLN A 227 -2.01 -19.60 9.60
C GLN A 227 -0.74 -20.22 8.99
N PRO A 228 0.36 -19.45 8.86
CA PRO A 228 1.62 -19.97 8.33
C PRO A 228 2.25 -21.02 9.25
N PRO A 229 3.28 -21.77 8.78
CA PRO A 229 3.95 -22.81 9.56
C PRO A 229 4.45 -22.36 10.94
N ASP A 230 5.11 -21.23 11.02
CA ASP A 230 5.45 -20.60 12.32
C ASP A 230 4.34 -19.66 12.75
N ASP A 231 3.71 -19.97 13.88
CA ASP A 231 2.47 -19.35 14.32
C ASP A 231 2.65 -18.10 15.22
N ARG A 232 3.87 -17.59 15.41
CA ARG A 232 4.15 -16.31 16.08
C ARG A 232 3.56 -15.13 15.29
N VAL A 233 3.40 -15.29 13.98
CA VAL A 233 2.56 -14.46 13.11
C VAL A 233 1.31 -15.22 12.71
N HIS A 234 0.18 -14.55 12.51
CA HIS A 234 -1.08 -15.19 12.11
C HIS A 234 -1.33 -15.14 10.61
N GLU A 235 -0.60 -14.31 9.90
CA GLU A 235 -0.65 -14.16 8.44
C GLU A 235 0.71 -13.72 7.92
N ILE A 236 1.09 -14.24 6.79
CA ILE A 236 2.25 -13.79 6.03
C ILE A 236 1.86 -13.40 4.61
N TYR A 237 2.69 -12.57 4.00
CA TYR A 237 2.66 -12.31 2.58
C TYR A 237 4.08 -12.26 2.03
N TRP A 238 4.26 -12.57 0.75
CA TRP A 238 5.51 -12.30 0.08
C TRP A 238 5.34 -11.73 -1.32
N VAL A 239 6.37 -11.03 -1.78
CA VAL A 239 6.59 -10.62 -3.16
C VAL A 239 7.74 -11.48 -3.70
N PRO A 240 7.62 -12.07 -4.91
CA PRO A 240 8.67 -12.90 -5.49
C PRO A 240 9.99 -12.14 -5.62
N PRO A 241 11.08 -12.81 -6.01
CA PRO A 241 12.37 -12.15 -6.20
C PRO A 241 12.29 -10.95 -7.15
N VAL A 242 12.69 -9.80 -6.65
CA VAL A 242 12.77 -8.53 -7.41
C VAL A 242 14.14 -7.90 -7.21
N GLU A 243 14.58 -7.12 -8.20
CA GLU A 243 15.82 -6.36 -8.10
C GLU A 243 15.63 -5.11 -7.24
N TYR A 244 16.52 -4.93 -6.25
CA TYR A 244 16.60 -3.78 -5.36
C TYR A 244 17.63 -2.76 -5.87
N PRO A 245 17.61 -1.49 -5.38
CA PRO A 245 18.52 -0.45 -5.85
C PRO A 245 20.02 -0.74 -5.68
N ASP A 246 20.38 -1.67 -4.78
CA ASP A 246 21.76 -2.15 -4.58
C ASP A 246 22.18 -3.23 -5.59
N GLY A 247 21.31 -3.55 -6.57
CA GLY A 247 21.53 -4.61 -7.56
C GLY A 247 21.29 -6.03 -7.04
N SER A 248 20.91 -6.19 -5.77
CA SER A 248 20.56 -7.52 -5.25
C SER A 248 19.14 -7.93 -5.68
N VAL A 249 18.97 -9.23 -5.98
CA VAL A 249 17.67 -9.83 -6.24
C VAL A 249 17.21 -10.55 -4.97
N ARG A 250 16.03 -10.18 -4.44
CA ARG A 250 15.55 -10.65 -3.15
C ARG A 250 14.05 -10.97 -3.19
N ILE A 251 13.69 -12.08 -2.56
CA ILE A 251 12.31 -12.34 -2.15
C ILE A 251 12.04 -11.57 -0.86
N LYS A 252 10.88 -10.92 -0.79
CA LYS A 252 10.45 -10.18 0.41
C LYS A 252 9.27 -10.86 1.06
N ILE A 253 9.38 -11.14 2.37
CA ILE A 253 8.28 -11.61 3.21
C ILE A 253 7.99 -10.59 4.32
N GLY A 254 6.72 -10.43 4.64
CA GLY A 254 6.21 -9.69 5.78
C GLY A 254 5.03 -10.43 6.41
N GLY A 255 4.60 -9.98 7.58
CA GLY A 255 3.53 -10.68 8.28
C GLY A 255 2.74 -9.79 9.24
N ASN A 256 1.75 -10.40 9.87
CA ASN A 256 0.95 -9.81 10.91
C ASN A 256 1.19 -10.56 12.23
N ARG A 257 1.94 -9.96 13.13
CA ARG A 257 2.20 -10.50 14.46
C ARG A 257 0.90 -10.68 15.24
N LYS A 258 0.79 -11.76 16.04
CA LYS A 258 -0.36 -12.00 16.95
C LYS A 258 -0.49 -10.88 17.98
N ASP A 259 0.64 -10.50 18.59
CA ASP A 259 0.73 -9.39 19.54
C ASP A 259 1.16 -8.13 18.79
N THR A 260 0.23 -7.46 18.15
CA THR A 260 0.52 -6.27 17.35
C THR A 260 1.12 -5.15 18.22
N ILE A 261 2.28 -4.63 17.80
CA ILE A 261 2.88 -3.45 18.40
C ILE A 261 2.19 -2.22 17.79
N LEU A 262 1.56 -1.42 18.66
CA LEU A 262 0.99 -0.13 18.29
C LEU A 262 2.01 0.98 18.57
N LEU A 263 2.10 1.92 17.66
CA LEU A 263 3.01 3.06 17.74
C LEU A 263 2.22 4.35 17.91
N GLU A 264 2.68 5.16 18.85
CA GLU A 264 2.25 6.55 18.95
C GLU A 264 2.92 7.41 17.86
N PRO A 265 2.33 8.55 17.49
CA PRO A 265 2.92 9.43 16.45
C PRO A 265 4.39 9.77 16.66
N HIS A 266 4.79 10.03 17.90
CA HIS A 266 6.17 10.40 18.25
C HIS A 266 7.18 9.25 18.18
N GLU A 267 6.73 7.99 18.18
CA GLU A 267 7.57 6.79 18.10
C GLU A 267 7.89 6.39 16.64
N LEU A 268 7.13 6.91 15.66
CA LEU A 268 7.23 6.51 14.26
C LEU A 268 8.65 6.70 13.70
N THR A 269 9.28 7.83 13.96
CA THR A 269 10.62 8.13 13.43
C THR A 269 11.66 7.17 13.99
N GLU A 270 11.64 6.91 15.30
CA GLU A 270 12.54 5.96 15.94
C GLU A 270 12.33 4.53 15.40
N TRP A 271 11.08 4.10 15.24
CA TRP A 271 10.76 2.82 14.63
C TRP A 271 11.39 2.65 13.24
N PHE A 272 11.26 3.68 12.38
CA PHE A 272 11.84 3.65 11.04
C PHE A 272 13.38 3.71 11.03
N HIS A 273 14.04 4.13 12.10
CA HIS A 273 15.51 4.06 12.23
C HIS A 273 16.01 2.63 12.54
N GLY A 274 15.16 1.77 13.09
CA GLY A 274 15.47 0.40 13.48
C GLY A 274 15.54 -0.60 12.34
N ASP A 275 15.66 -1.87 12.69
CA ASP A 275 15.68 -3.01 11.78
C ASP A 275 14.36 -3.79 11.77
N GLY A 276 13.39 -3.38 12.59
CA GLY A 276 12.15 -4.07 12.84
C GLY A 276 12.17 -4.88 14.15
N ASP A 277 11.12 -5.67 14.37
CA ASP A 277 10.95 -6.48 15.58
C ASP A 277 11.66 -7.84 15.48
N PRO A 278 12.53 -8.21 16.43
CA PRO A 278 13.27 -9.46 16.37
C PRO A 278 12.39 -10.72 16.30
N VAL A 279 11.24 -10.72 16.97
CA VAL A 279 10.32 -11.87 16.95
C VAL A 279 9.67 -12.03 15.57
N GLU A 280 9.29 -10.91 14.91
CA GLU A 280 8.83 -10.96 13.54
C GLU A 280 9.94 -11.41 12.57
N ILE A 281 11.16 -10.91 12.73
CA ILE A 281 12.32 -11.32 11.90
C ILE A 281 12.53 -12.83 11.94
N ASP A 282 12.59 -13.39 13.15
CA ASP A 282 12.81 -14.83 13.33
C ASP A 282 11.64 -15.65 12.74
N SER A 283 10.39 -15.29 13.05
CA SER A 283 9.21 -15.99 12.56
C SER A 283 9.08 -15.92 11.02
N LEU A 284 9.29 -14.75 10.43
CA LEU A 284 9.23 -14.58 8.97
C LEU A 284 10.33 -15.35 8.27
N THR A 285 11.53 -15.42 8.86
CA THR A 285 12.64 -16.20 8.34
C THR A 285 12.32 -17.70 8.37
N GLU A 286 11.82 -18.22 9.48
CA GLU A 286 11.42 -19.64 9.59
C GLU A 286 10.28 -19.99 8.62
N ASN A 287 9.29 -19.11 8.47
CA ASN A 287 8.21 -19.30 7.50
C ASN A 287 8.73 -19.35 6.05
N LEU A 288 9.69 -18.49 5.71
CA LEU A 288 10.28 -18.46 4.37
C LEU A 288 11.00 -19.80 4.06
N PHE A 289 11.80 -20.33 5.00
CA PHE A 289 12.47 -21.62 4.86
C PHE A 289 11.48 -22.78 4.81
N ALA A 290 10.43 -22.76 5.63
CA ALA A 290 9.43 -23.82 5.66
C ALA A 290 8.61 -23.92 4.36
N LEU A 291 8.30 -22.77 3.76
CA LEU A 291 7.49 -22.68 2.54
C LEU A 291 8.30 -22.89 1.25
N LEU A 292 9.61 -22.63 1.28
CA LEU A 292 10.53 -22.78 0.15
C LEU A 292 11.73 -23.65 0.55
N PRO A 293 11.51 -24.94 0.93
CA PRO A 293 12.55 -25.78 1.52
C PRO A 293 13.72 -26.07 0.57
N ASP A 294 13.49 -26.05 -0.73
CA ASP A 294 14.48 -26.37 -1.75
C ASP A 294 15.13 -25.11 -2.37
N ALA A 295 14.69 -23.89 -1.94
CA ALA A 295 15.21 -22.66 -2.50
C ALA A 295 16.59 -22.29 -1.91
N PRO A 296 17.58 -21.88 -2.72
CA PRO A 296 18.91 -21.49 -2.25
C PRO A 296 18.89 -20.07 -1.67
N LEU A 297 18.21 -19.90 -0.54
CA LEU A 297 18.09 -18.63 0.15
C LEU A 297 19.46 -18.15 0.65
N GLY A 298 19.86 -16.94 0.26
CA GLY A 298 21.13 -16.31 0.66
C GLY A 298 20.99 -15.37 1.86
N ASP A 299 21.85 -14.35 1.90
CA ASP A 299 21.86 -13.36 2.98
C ASP A 299 20.53 -12.65 3.16
N ILE A 300 20.23 -12.33 4.42
CA ILE A 300 18.97 -11.70 4.84
C ILE A 300 19.25 -10.26 5.24
N VAL A 301 18.39 -9.36 4.81
CA VAL A 301 18.28 -7.98 5.29
C VAL A 301 16.85 -7.72 5.76
N THR A 302 16.68 -6.75 6.66
CA THR A 302 15.39 -6.44 7.27
C THR A 302 15.07 -4.95 7.15
N ALA A 303 13.79 -4.63 7.19
CA ALA A 303 13.35 -3.24 7.24
C ALA A 303 12.05 -3.11 8.05
N PRO A 304 11.93 -2.03 8.85
CA PRO A 304 10.68 -1.67 9.50
C PRO A 304 9.65 -1.17 8.49
N CYS A 305 8.40 -1.35 8.82
CA CYS A 305 7.25 -0.84 8.09
C CYS A 305 6.17 -0.43 9.08
N VAL A 306 5.20 0.37 8.65
CA VAL A 306 4.01 0.74 9.45
C VAL A 306 2.77 0.58 8.58
N ILE A 307 1.76 -0.08 9.14
CA ILE A 307 0.42 -0.15 8.56
C ILE A 307 -0.50 0.73 9.39
N THR A 308 -1.24 1.61 8.73
CA THR A 308 -2.34 2.34 9.35
C THR A 308 -3.64 1.56 9.19
N GLY A 309 -4.31 1.30 10.30
CA GLY A 309 -5.58 0.56 10.37
C GLY A 309 -6.71 1.44 10.90
N THR A 310 -7.93 1.12 10.49
CA THR A 310 -9.16 1.73 10.99
C THR A 310 -10.05 0.66 11.63
N PRO A 311 -10.98 0.99 12.53
CA PRO A 311 -11.93 0.04 13.09
C PRO A 311 -12.82 -0.62 12.03
N THR A 312 -13.10 0.07 10.93
CA THR A 312 -13.94 -0.43 9.83
C THR A 312 -13.21 -1.38 8.88
N GLY A 313 -11.86 -1.40 8.90
CA GLY A 313 -11.03 -2.12 7.93
C GLY A 313 -11.05 -1.53 6.51
N ALA A 314 -11.69 -0.37 6.32
CA ALA A 314 -11.68 0.43 5.09
C ALA A 314 -10.88 1.72 5.30
N PRO A 315 -10.27 2.31 4.25
CA PRO A 315 -9.61 3.60 4.39
C PRO A 315 -10.63 4.71 4.65
N TYR A 316 -10.18 5.80 5.26
CA TYR A 316 -10.98 7.00 5.39
C TYR A 316 -10.82 7.87 4.15
N ILE A 317 -11.95 8.21 3.50
CA ILE A 317 -12.04 9.15 2.38
C ILE A 317 -13.28 10.01 2.61
N GLY A 318 -13.10 11.25 3.00
CA GLY A 318 -14.21 12.16 3.30
C GLY A 318 -13.76 13.45 3.94
N TRP A 319 -14.73 14.35 4.14
CA TRP A 319 -14.51 15.62 4.84
C TRP A 319 -14.41 15.38 6.34
N VAL A 320 -13.47 16.03 6.99
CA VAL A 320 -13.25 16.02 8.45
C VAL A 320 -13.42 17.39 9.08
N ASP A 321 -13.28 18.45 8.29
CA ASP A 321 -13.49 19.83 8.69
C ASP A 321 -13.89 20.67 7.46
N ASP A 322 -14.32 21.92 7.66
CA ASP A 322 -14.63 22.84 6.57
C ASP A 322 -13.39 23.06 5.69
N GLY A 323 -13.48 22.64 4.45
CA GLY A 323 -12.38 22.69 3.47
C GLY A 323 -11.27 21.68 3.66
N VAL A 324 -11.35 20.73 4.62
CA VAL A 324 -10.35 19.68 4.83
C VAL A 324 -10.96 18.30 4.64
N ALA A 325 -10.46 17.57 3.67
CA ALA A 325 -10.77 16.16 3.45
C ALA A 325 -9.55 15.28 3.73
N VAL A 326 -9.78 14.01 3.99
CA VAL A 326 -8.74 13.00 4.18
C VAL A 326 -8.85 11.88 3.14
N ALA A 327 -7.70 11.27 2.78
CA ALA A 327 -7.62 10.00 2.06
C ALA A 327 -6.48 9.18 2.65
N ILE A 328 -6.76 8.44 3.73
CA ILE A 328 -5.75 7.90 4.65
C ILE A 328 -6.13 6.50 5.15
N ALA A 329 -5.22 5.85 5.85
CA ALA A 329 -5.40 4.55 6.53
C ALA A 329 -5.68 3.38 5.58
N GLY A 330 -4.63 2.92 4.90
CA GLY A 330 -4.68 1.88 3.87
C GLY A 330 -4.94 0.46 4.33
N ASN A 331 -5.01 0.17 5.63
CA ASN A 331 -5.30 -1.15 6.23
C ASN A 331 -4.44 -2.30 5.65
N GLY A 332 -3.19 -2.03 5.27
CA GLY A 332 -2.28 -3.00 4.63
C GLY A 332 -2.68 -3.40 3.19
N SER A 333 -3.78 -2.87 2.65
CA SER A 333 -4.33 -3.29 1.35
C SER A 333 -4.36 -2.18 0.29
N ALA A 334 -4.02 -0.94 0.63
CA ALA A 334 -4.18 0.19 -0.26
C ALA A 334 -3.18 0.29 -1.42
N ALA A 335 -2.03 -0.37 -1.36
CA ALA A 335 -1.01 -0.21 -2.39
C ALA A 335 -1.55 -0.50 -3.80
N LYS A 336 -2.16 -1.67 -3.99
CA LYS A 336 -2.80 -2.08 -5.25
C LYS A 336 -4.00 -1.24 -5.66
N SER A 337 -4.63 -0.58 -4.68
CA SER A 337 -5.87 0.19 -4.83
C SER A 337 -5.64 1.69 -4.76
N SER A 338 -4.37 2.13 -4.63
CA SER A 338 -4.04 3.53 -4.33
C SER A 338 -4.49 4.51 -5.42
N ASP A 339 -4.56 4.06 -6.67
CA ASP A 339 -5.04 4.88 -7.76
C ASP A 339 -6.54 5.18 -7.63
N GLU A 340 -7.37 4.17 -7.40
CA GLU A 340 -8.81 4.36 -7.20
C GLU A 340 -9.12 5.13 -5.91
N LEU A 341 -8.42 4.81 -4.81
CA LEU A 341 -8.59 5.53 -3.56
C LEU A 341 -8.23 7.02 -3.71
N GLY A 342 -7.17 7.32 -4.47
CA GLY A 342 -6.81 8.70 -4.81
C GLY A 342 -7.86 9.39 -5.69
N ARG A 343 -8.40 8.66 -6.69
CA ARG A 343 -9.49 9.15 -7.53
C ARG A 343 -10.74 9.48 -6.71
N LEU A 344 -11.15 8.57 -5.82
CA LEU A 344 -12.28 8.81 -4.92
C LEU A 344 -12.03 10.02 -4.01
N GLY A 345 -10.82 10.19 -3.48
CA GLY A 345 -10.45 11.40 -2.74
C GLY A 345 -10.56 12.67 -3.58
N ALA A 346 -10.19 12.61 -4.86
CA ALA A 346 -10.30 13.74 -5.78
C ALA A 346 -11.77 14.10 -6.09
N THR A 347 -12.69 13.13 -6.16
CA THR A 347 -14.12 13.42 -6.42
C THR A 347 -14.78 14.27 -5.34
N LEU A 348 -14.24 14.32 -4.13
CA LEU A 348 -14.73 15.21 -3.07
C LEU A 348 -14.65 16.68 -3.44
N PHE A 349 -13.78 17.04 -4.38
CA PHE A 349 -13.56 18.42 -4.84
C PHE A 349 -14.28 18.73 -6.15
N SER A 350 -14.95 17.75 -6.73
CA SER A 350 -15.73 17.89 -7.98
C SER A 350 -17.17 18.32 -7.65
N ASP A 351 -17.75 19.17 -8.52
CA ASP A 351 -19.16 19.54 -8.45
C ASP A 351 -20.12 18.34 -8.66
N ALA A 352 -19.65 17.33 -9.40
CA ALA A 352 -20.41 16.08 -9.56
C ALA A 352 -20.42 15.20 -8.30
N GLY A 353 -19.50 15.42 -7.36
CA GLY A 353 -19.37 14.67 -6.13
C GLY A 353 -18.89 13.23 -6.33
N TRP A 354 -19.30 12.36 -5.43
CA TRP A 354 -18.90 10.94 -5.41
C TRP A 354 -19.45 10.19 -6.61
N ASP A 355 -18.59 9.58 -7.42
CA ASP A 355 -18.93 8.88 -8.65
C ASP A 355 -18.51 7.39 -8.63
N SER A 356 -18.84 6.70 -7.58
CA SER A 356 -18.57 5.26 -7.43
C SER A 356 -19.82 4.52 -7.04
N ALA A 357 -19.91 3.25 -7.47
CA ALA A 357 -20.95 2.32 -7.00
C ALA A 357 -20.74 1.89 -5.54
N ILE A 358 -19.56 2.13 -4.95
CA ILE A 358 -19.29 1.86 -3.54
C ILE A 358 -19.91 3.00 -2.73
N ASP A 359 -20.68 2.66 -1.71
CA ASP A 359 -21.27 3.63 -0.81
C ASP A 359 -20.19 4.46 -0.10
N PRO A 360 -20.19 5.80 -0.22
CA PRO A 360 -19.21 6.66 0.46
C PRO A 360 -19.22 6.48 1.99
N ALA A 361 -20.34 6.06 2.59
CA ALA A 361 -20.41 5.75 4.01
C ALA A 361 -19.41 4.65 4.44
N SER A 362 -19.02 3.77 3.51
CA SER A 362 -17.99 2.74 3.77
C SER A 362 -16.60 3.33 4.03
N PHE A 363 -16.37 4.57 3.64
CA PHE A 363 -15.09 5.29 3.78
C PHE A 363 -15.17 6.49 4.73
N ALA A 364 -16.30 6.66 5.43
CA ALA A 364 -16.52 7.82 6.27
C ALA A 364 -15.47 7.93 7.39
N PRO A 365 -14.76 9.08 7.51
CA PRO A 365 -13.82 9.30 8.59
C PRO A 365 -14.49 9.21 9.97
N GLN A 366 -13.79 8.61 10.93
CA GLN A 366 -14.18 8.59 12.34
C GLN A 366 -13.15 9.42 13.13
N LEU A 367 -13.66 10.41 13.85
CA LEU A 367 -12.88 11.27 14.74
C LEU A 367 -12.94 10.70 16.16
N LEU A 368 -11.85 10.88 16.94
CA LEU A 368 -11.78 10.58 18.37
C LEU A 368 -12.41 11.67 19.23
#